data_4a0d66646812abb5e71d8ea6eef9ac91
#
_entry.id   4a0d66646812abb5e71d8ea6eef9ac91
#
_cell.length_a   1.000
_cell.length_b   1.000
_cell.length_c   1.000
_cell.angle_alpha   90.00
_cell.angle_beta   90.00
_cell.angle_gamma   90.00
#
_symmetry.space_group_name_H-M   'P 1'
#
loop_
_entity.id
_entity.type
_entity.pdbx_description
1 polymer ?
#
loop_
_entity_poly.entity_id
_entity_poly.type
_entity_poly.pdbx_seq_one_letter_code
_entity_poly.pdbx_strand_id
1 'polypeptide(L)'
;MMVRPWSVRPDLRLTAHAVAGRYRLDGLLGSGGASDVYEALDLRLRRPVAVKIFRPGGEGRTEERFDDEGRLLARMRHPGLVTLYDSGREEGRPYLVMQLVRGTTLRRRIAATPLTLRETVRTGAALASALAHVHAAGVVHRDVKPSNVLLDGEGSPYLTDFGISRPFDPEARVETGPVVGTAAYMAPEQALGRGAGPAADVYSLGLVLLESLKGELEYAGAPLESALARLHRPPVIPPGLPPALAELMAAMTDPNEGGRPDADACFRVLTAVPDEVPAPATTSTSVPASASVPEPAPVPPREPPLPGGRRPDSVSRRSGRALTACAALTVLGATLTGSIGAPTASGETPTRSPHRPAIASPPLGTATVSPSLGN
;
A
#
# COMPACT_ATOMS: atom_id res chain seq x y z
N MET A 1 10.76 -18.62 11.27
CA MET A 1 9.69 -18.26 12.23
C MET A 1 8.37 -18.19 11.46
N MET A 2 7.46 -19.14 11.67
CA MET A 2 6.16 -19.15 10.97
C MET A 2 5.35 -17.95 11.39
N VAL A 3 4.94 -17.14 10.42
CA VAL A 3 3.95 -16.07 10.63
C VAL A 3 2.62 -16.75 10.86
N ARG A 4 2.11 -16.78 12.10
CA ARG A 4 0.78 -17.33 12.40
C ARG A 4 -0.29 -16.44 11.76
N PRO A 5 -1.30 -17.04 11.10
CA PRO A 5 -2.36 -16.31 10.45
C PRO A 5 -3.28 -15.65 11.47
N TRP A 6 -3.84 -14.51 11.07
CA TRP A 6 -4.95 -13.87 11.75
C TRP A 6 -6.15 -14.83 11.82
N SER A 7 -6.95 -14.71 12.88
CA SER A 7 -8.07 -15.59 13.22
C SER A 7 -9.30 -15.46 12.30
N VAL A 8 -9.11 -15.41 11.00
CA VAL A 8 -10.17 -15.64 10.04
C VAL A 8 -10.20 -17.14 9.78
N ARG A 9 -11.30 -17.80 10.08
CA ARG A 9 -11.46 -19.24 9.83
C ARG A 9 -11.22 -19.48 8.34
N PRO A 10 -10.24 -20.31 7.95
CA PRO A 10 -10.05 -20.66 6.55
C PRO A 10 -11.34 -21.29 6.03
N ASP A 11 -11.69 -21.02 4.77
CA ASP A 11 -12.76 -21.76 4.12
C ASP A 11 -12.33 -23.23 4.00
N LEU A 12 -12.81 -24.06 4.91
CA LEU A 12 -12.44 -25.48 4.98
C LEU A 12 -12.77 -26.26 3.69
N ARG A 13 -13.63 -25.71 2.84
CA ARG A 13 -13.93 -26.31 1.53
C ARG A 13 -12.75 -26.18 0.58
N LEU A 14 -12.00 -25.09 0.67
CA LEU A 14 -10.82 -24.87 -0.17
C LEU A 14 -9.59 -25.66 0.30
N THR A 15 -9.48 -25.96 1.60
CA THR A 15 -8.36 -26.76 2.13
C THR A 15 -8.50 -28.25 1.87
N ALA A 16 -9.70 -28.74 1.54
CA ALA A 16 -9.96 -30.15 1.19
C ALA A 16 -9.71 -30.48 -0.28
N HIS A 17 -9.58 -29.46 -1.15
CA HIS A 17 -9.48 -29.63 -2.59
C HIS A 17 -8.26 -28.88 -3.15
N ALA A 18 -7.66 -29.45 -4.20
CA ALA A 18 -6.62 -28.79 -4.95
C ALA A 18 -7.25 -27.82 -5.94
N VAL A 19 -6.92 -26.53 -5.87
CA VAL A 19 -7.35 -25.53 -6.85
C VAL A 19 -6.90 -25.95 -8.24
N ALA A 20 -7.84 -25.96 -9.19
CA ALA A 20 -7.64 -26.48 -10.55
C ALA A 20 -7.09 -27.92 -10.60
N GLY A 21 -7.36 -28.74 -9.59
CA GLY A 21 -6.83 -30.10 -9.46
C GLY A 21 -5.28 -30.16 -9.33
N ARG A 22 -4.61 -29.02 -9.14
CA ARG A 22 -3.15 -28.90 -9.17
C ARG A 22 -2.52 -28.24 -7.93
N TYR A 23 -3.14 -27.23 -7.37
CA TYR A 23 -2.55 -26.44 -6.27
C TYR A 23 -3.21 -26.80 -4.96
N ARG A 24 -2.57 -27.65 -4.17
CA ARG A 24 -3.06 -28.01 -2.83
C ARG A 24 -2.80 -26.85 -1.87
N LEU A 25 -3.84 -26.36 -1.22
CA LEU A 25 -3.75 -25.29 -0.26
C LEU A 25 -3.33 -25.86 1.11
N ASP A 26 -2.20 -25.38 1.65
CA ASP A 26 -1.63 -25.86 2.91
C ASP A 26 -1.91 -24.92 4.09
N GLY A 27 -1.96 -23.60 3.87
CA GLY A 27 -2.20 -22.63 4.95
C GLY A 27 -2.52 -21.23 4.45
N LEU A 28 -3.34 -20.49 5.22
CA LEU A 28 -3.66 -19.09 4.93
C LEU A 28 -2.48 -18.18 5.31
N LEU A 29 -1.93 -17.45 4.35
CA LEU A 29 -0.87 -16.46 4.52
C LEU A 29 -1.42 -15.08 4.85
N GLY A 30 -2.54 -14.71 4.23
CA GLY A 30 -3.18 -13.43 4.42
C GLY A 30 -4.60 -13.39 3.88
N SER A 31 -5.43 -12.52 4.47
CA SER A 31 -6.81 -12.29 4.06
C SER A 31 -7.03 -10.78 3.93
N GLY A 32 -7.60 -10.35 2.81
CA GLY A 32 -7.94 -8.96 2.51
C GLY A 32 -9.40 -8.80 2.09
N GLY A 33 -9.83 -7.58 1.79
CA GLY A 33 -11.21 -7.31 1.36
C GLY A 33 -11.60 -8.05 0.09
N ALA A 34 -10.71 -8.13 -0.90
CA ALA A 34 -11.00 -8.68 -2.23
C ALA A 34 -10.47 -10.10 -2.46
N SER A 35 -9.55 -10.62 -1.63
CA SER A 35 -8.88 -11.90 -1.88
C SER A 35 -8.27 -12.50 -0.63
N ASP A 36 -8.05 -13.82 -0.69
CA ASP A 36 -7.30 -14.59 0.30
C ASP A 36 -6.05 -15.18 -0.36
N VAL A 37 -4.91 -15.17 0.35
CA VAL A 37 -3.64 -15.70 -0.13
C VAL A 37 -3.25 -16.90 0.71
N TYR A 38 -2.95 -18.03 0.05
CA TYR A 38 -2.60 -19.29 0.67
C TYR A 38 -1.18 -19.71 0.32
N GLU A 39 -0.47 -20.30 1.28
CA GLU A 39 0.65 -21.18 0.99
C GLU A 39 0.09 -22.47 0.37
N ALA A 40 0.69 -22.93 -0.72
CA ALA A 40 0.21 -24.10 -1.45
C ALA A 40 1.36 -24.91 -2.05
N LEU A 41 1.06 -26.15 -2.40
CA LEU A 41 1.96 -27.03 -3.14
C LEU A 41 1.46 -27.23 -4.57
N ASP A 42 2.27 -26.85 -5.56
CA ASP A 42 2.06 -27.27 -6.96
C ASP A 42 2.33 -28.77 -7.06
N LEU A 43 1.27 -29.58 -7.14
CA LEU A 43 1.36 -31.06 -7.17
C LEU A 43 2.08 -31.58 -8.42
N ARG A 44 2.03 -30.84 -9.53
CA ARG A 44 2.67 -31.21 -10.80
C ARG A 44 4.17 -30.97 -10.77
N LEU A 45 4.60 -29.77 -10.31
CA LEU A 45 6.01 -29.37 -10.28
C LEU A 45 6.66 -29.65 -8.92
N ARG A 46 5.90 -30.12 -7.92
CA ARG A 46 6.36 -30.45 -6.55
C ARG A 46 7.12 -29.29 -5.89
N ARG A 47 6.63 -28.06 -6.08
CA ARG A 47 7.24 -26.86 -5.50
C ARG A 47 6.25 -26.06 -4.68
N PRO A 48 6.69 -25.39 -3.60
CA PRO A 48 5.85 -24.46 -2.87
C PRO A 48 5.55 -23.23 -3.71
N VAL A 49 4.30 -22.75 -3.59
CA VAL A 49 3.79 -21.55 -4.29
C VAL A 49 2.87 -20.75 -3.36
N ALA A 50 2.60 -19.50 -3.69
CA ALA A 50 1.52 -18.72 -3.11
C ALA A 50 0.34 -18.72 -4.08
N VAL A 51 -0.88 -18.99 -3.59
CA VAL A 51 -2.11 -18.93 -4.38
C VAL A 51 -3.01 -17.85 -3.84
N LYS A 52 -3.29 -16.83 -4.64
CA LYS A 52 -4.22 -15.74 -4.33
C LYS A 52 -5.55 -16.02 -5.01
N ILE A 53 -6.62 -16.16 -4.22
CA ILE A 53 -7.98 -16.47 -4.69
C ILE A 53 -8.85 -15.24 -4.46
N PHE A 54 -9.45 -14.73 -5.52
CA PHE A 54 -10.33 -13.56 -5.44
C PHE A 54 -11.73 -13.96 -4.99
N ARG A 55 -12.35 -13.08 -4.20
CA ARG A 55 -13.73 -13.29 -3.73
C ARG A 55 -14.74 -12.94 -4.83
N PRO A 56 -15.91 -13.60 -4.84
CA PRO A 56 -17.01 -13.21 -5.73
C PRO A 56 -17.48 -11.79 -5.42
N GLY A 57 -17.91 -11.03 -6.44
CA GLY A 57 -18.53 -9.71 -6.25
C GLY A 57 -17.59 -8.51 -6.35
N GLY A 58 -16.37 -8.67 -6.83
CA GLY A 58 -15.53 -7.53 -7.26
C GLY A 58 -16.13 -6.91 -8.51
N GLU A 59 -16.95 -5.84 -8.34
CA GLU A 59 -17.61 -5.14 -9.43
C GLU A 59 -16.60 -4.57 -10.42
N GLY A 60 -16.88 -4.73 -11.73
CA GLY A 60 -16.27 -3.94 -12.81
C GLY A 60 -15.16 -4.59 -13.61
N ARG A 61 -14.81 -5.88 -13.39
CA ARG A 61 -13.82 -6.56 -14.25
C ARG A 61 -14.48 -7.56 -15.20
N THR A 62 -14.22 -7.35 -16.48
CA THR A 62 -14.48 -8.40 -17.47
C THR A 62 -13.43 -9.51 -17.29
N GLU A 63 -13.84 -10.74 -17.55
CA GLU A 63 -12.96 -11.92 -17.49
C GLU A 63 -11.72 -11.74 -18.37
N GLU A 64 -11.89 -11.14 -19.55
CA GLU A 64 -10.84 -10.85 -20.52
C GLU A 64 -9.75 -9.94 -19.94
N ARG A 65 -10.13 -8.88 -19.22
CA ARG A 65 -9.16 -7.95 -18.61
C ARG A 65 -8.29 -8.62 -17.54
N PHE A 66 -8.87 -9.53 -16.73
CA PHE A 66 -8.11 -10.29 -15.75
C PHE A 66 -7.07 -11.19 -16.42
N ASP A 67 -7.48 -11.87 -17.49
CA ASP A 67 -6.61 -12.81 -18.21
C ASP A 67 -5.50 -12.07 -18.96
N ASP A 68 -5.79 -10.93 -19.59
CA ASP A 68 -4.79 -10.12 -20.29
C ASP A 68 -3.76 -9.52 -19.34
N GLU A 69 -4.22 -9.01 -18.20
CA GLU A 69 -3.33 -8.47 -17.16
C GLU A 69 -2.49 -9.59 -16.53
N GLY A 70 -3.08 -10.75 -16.28
CA GLY A 70 -2.34 -11.94 -15.83
C GLY A 70 -1.26 -12.37 -16.83
N ARG A 71 -1.57 -12.37 -18.13
CA ARG A 71 -0.58 -12.69 -19.19
C ARG A 71 0.56 -11.68 -19.25
N LEU A 72 0.26 -10.40 -19.07
CA LEU A 72 1.24 -9.33 -19.05
C LEU A 72 2.19 -9.49 -17.85
N LEU A 73 1.64 -9.69 -16.67
CA LEU A 73 2.41 -9.89 -15.43
C LEU A 73 3.25 -11.17 -15.47
N ALA A 74 2.77 -12.25 -16.11
CA ALA A 74 3.52 -13.49 -16.24
C ALA A 74 4.80 -13.36 -17.08
N ARG A 75 4.88 -12.33 -17.93
CA ARG A 75 6.08 -12.01 -18.73
C ARG A 75 7.11 -11.18 -17.97
N MET A 76 6.70 -10.56 -16.86
CA MET A 76 7.61 -9.72 -16.08
C MET A 76 8.48 -10.57 -15.17
N ARG A 77 9.78 -10.45 -15.33
CA ARG A 77 10.78 -11.12 -14.49
C ARG A 77 11.80 -10.11 -14.03
N HIS A 78 11.84 -9.88 -12.73
CA HIS A 78 12.80 -8.98 -12.12
C HIS A 78 13.11 -9.47 -10.69
N PRO A 79 14.35 -9.39 -10.18
CA PRO A 79 14.69 -9.87 -8.84
C PRO A 79 13.91 -9.20 -7.72
N GLY A 80 13.44 -7.97 -7.90
CA GLY A 80 12.59 -7.22 -6.95
C GLY A 80 11.08 -7.41 -7.17
N LEU A 81 10.63 -8.36 -8.00
CA LEU A 81 9.22 -8.66 -8.25
C LEU A 81 8.87 -10.08 -7.83
N VAL A 82 7.71 -10.26 -7.23
CA VAL A 82 7.13 -11.59 -7.06
C VAL A 82 6.73 -12.14 -8.42
N THR A 83 7.32 -13.28 -8.81
CA THR A 83 7.06 -13.90 -10.11
C THR A 83 5.66 -14.52 -10.14
N LEU A 84 4.86 -14.20 -11.16
CA LEU A 84 3.60 -14.88 -11.45
C LEU A 84 3.90 -16.15 -12.26
N TYR A 85 3.40 -17.30 -11.81
CA TYR A 85 3.64 -18.59 -12.45
C TYR A 85 2.46 -19.08 -13.28
N ASP A 86 1.24 -18.80 -12.81
CA ASP A 86 0.00 -19.28 -13.43
C ASP A 86 -1.17 -18.40 -13.01
N SER A 87 -2.24 -18.44 -13.80
CA SER A 87 -3.52 -17.78 -13.49
C SER A 87 -4.67 -18.64 -14.03
N GLY A 88 -5.83 -18.53 -13.41
CA GLY A 88 -7.00 -19.27 -13.86
C GLY A 88 -8.24 -18.97 -13.05
N ARG A 89 -9.25 -19.86 -13.18
CA ARG A 89 -10.51 -19.77 -12.46
C ARG A 89 -10.86 -21.11 -11.82
N GLU A 90 -11.38 -21.04 -10.62
CA GLU A 90 -11.92 -22.19 -9.89
C GLU A 90 -13.33 -21.85 -9.42
N GLU A 91 -14.34 -22.59 -9.84
CA GLU A 91 -15.75 -22.31 -9.53
C GLU A 91 -16.15 -20.85 -9.84
N GLY A 92 -15.69 -20.29 -10.95
CA GLY A 92 -15.92 -18.90 -11.35
C GLY A 92 -15.09 -17.87 -10.60
N ARG A 93 -14.29 -18.25 -9.61
CA ARG A 93 -13.39 -17.36 -8.87
C ARG A 93 -12.01 -17.31 -9.53
N PRO A 94 -11.53 -16.11 -9.88
CA PRO A 94 -10.18 -15.97 -10.39
C PRO A 94 -9.14 -16.32 -9.32
N TYR A 95 -8.01 -16.90 -9.76
CA TYR A 95 -6.85 -17.11 -8.90
C TYR A 95 -5.54 -16.81 -9.63
N LEU A 96 -4.52 -16.46 -8.84
CA LEU A 96 -3.15 -16.27 -9.30
C LEU A 96 -2.22 -17.20 -8.52
N VAL A 97 -1.28 -17.82 -9.22
CA VAL A 97 -0.23 -18.65 -8.61
C VAL A 97 1.10 -17.94 -8.74
N MET A 98 1.74 -17.69 -7.61
CA MET A 98 2.91 -16.84 -7.53
C MET A 98 4.05 -17.52 -6.80
N GLN A 99 5.23 -16.94 -6.92
CA GLN A 99 6.39 -17.25 -6.09
C GLN A 99 6.02 -17.11 -4.60
N LEU A 100 6.30 -18.14 -3.83
CA LEU A 100 6.20 -18.07 -2.38
C LEU A 100 7.48 -17.40 -1.83
N VAL A 101 7.34 -16.18 -1.32
CA VAL A 101 8.41 -15.47 -0.60
C VAL A 101 8.25 -15.78 0.89
N ARG A 102 9.23 -16.48 1.45
CA ARG A 102 9.24 -16.83 2.89
C ARG A 102 9.91 -15.72 3.69
N GLY A 103 9.12 -15.05 4.52
CA GLY A 103 9.61 -13.92 5.30
C GLY A 103 8.49 -13.09 5.92
N THR A 104 8.59 -11.78 5.79
CA THR A 104 7.61 -10.85 6.37
C THR A 104 7.25 -9.74 5.39
N THR A 105 6.25 -8.92 5.69
CA THR A 105 5.99 -7.70 4.92
C THR A 105 6.83 -6.54 5.46
N LEU A 106 7.18 -5.58 4.59
CA LEU A 106 7.84 -4.34 5.01
C LEU A 106 7.02 -3.60 6.08
N ARG A 107 5.69 -3.63 5.98
CA ARG A 107 4.80 -3.06 7.01
C ARG A 107 5.05 -3.65 8.40
N ARG A 108 5.17 -4.98 8.50
CA ARG A 108 5.46 -5.63 9.80
C ARG A 108 6.87 -5.34 10.27
N ARG A 109 7.82 -5.26 9.34
CA ARG A 109 9.22 -4.92 9.66
C ARG A 109 9.32 -3.50 10.23
N ILE A 110 8.66 -2.50 9.61
CA ILE A 110 8.60 -1.12 10.09
C ILE A 110 7.91 -1.04 11.46
N ALA A 111 6.77 -1.72 11.60
CA ALA A 111 6.02 -1.72 12.87
C ALA A 111 6.80 -2.32 14.06
N ALA A 112 7.77 -3.20 13.81
CA ALA A 112 8.66 -3.73 14.85
C ALA A 112 9.76 -2.73 15.22
N THR A 113 10.34 -2.06 14.24
CA THR A 113 11.40 -1.05 14.40
C THR A 113 11.56 -0.32 13.07
N PRO A 114 11.71 1.01 13.03
CA PRO A 114 12.06 1.74 11.82
C PRO A 114 13.32 1.15 11.17
N LEU A 115 13.44 1.31 9.87
CA LEU A 115 14.63 0.86 9.15
C LEU A 115 15.77 1.86 9.37
N THR A 116 16.98 1.35 9.38
CA THR A 116 18.17 2.20 9.27
C THR A 116 18.20 2.91 7.91
N LEU A 117 18.96 3.97 7.80
CA LEU A 117 19.16 4.67 6.53
C LEU A 117 19.63 3.71 5.42
N ARG A 118 20.60 2.85 5.73
CA ARG A 118 21.15 1.85 4.82
C ARG A 118 20.06 0.86 4.35
N GLU A 119 19.27 0.31 5.28
CA GLU A 119 18.17 -0.60 4.91
C GLU A 119 17.13 0.10 4.04
N THR A 120 16.78 1.36 4.37
CA THR A 120 15.82 2.15 3.61
C THR A 120 16.30 2.41 2.19
N VAL A 121 17.56 2.83 2.03
CA VAL A 121 18.17 3.09 0.71
C VAL A 121 18.23 1.81 -0.13
N ARG A 122 18.68 0.68 0.44
CA ARG A 122 18.71 -0.61 -0.26
C ARG A 122 17.31 -1.07 -0.69
N THR A 123 16.33 -0.96 0.21
CA THR A 123 14.94 -1.30 -0.09
C THR A 123 14.40 -0.39 -1.18
N GLY A 124 14.64 0.91 -1.07
CA GLY A 124 14.23 1.90 -2.07
C GLY A 124 14.82 1.65 -3.45
N ALA A 125 16.12 1.37 -3.52
CA ALA A 125 16.80 1.07 -4.77
C ALA A 125 16.22 -0.17 -5.46
N ALA A 126 16.02 -1.27 -4.73
CA ALA A 126 15.44 -2.49 -5.29
C ALA A 126 14.00 -2.27 -5.78
N LEU A 127 13.17 -1.53 -5.03
CA LEU A 127 11.80 -1.21 -5.42
C LEU A 127 11.76 -0.24 -6.62
N ALA A 128 12.63 0.77 -6.65
CA ALA A 128 12.74 1.69 -7.79
C ALA A 128 13.15 0.95 -9.06
N SER A 129 14.12 0.01 -8.99
CA SER A 129 14.52 -0.85 -10.11
C SER A 129 13.36 -1.73 -10.59
N ALA A 130 12.58 -2.30 -9.65
CA ALA A 130 11.40 -3.10 -9.98
C ALA A 130 10.32 -2.26 -10.68
N LEU A 131 10.04 -1.04 -10.18
CA LEU A 131 9.10 -0.10 -10.79
C LEU A 131 9.58 0.36 -12.18
N ALA A 132 10.85 0.68 -12.34
CA ALA A 132 11.42 1.04 -13.66
C ALA A 132 11.18 -0.08 -14.69
N HIS A 133 11.40 -1.35 -14.29
CA HIS A 133 11.17 -2.50 -15.15
C HIS A 133 9.71 -2.63 -15.60
N VAL A 134 8.74 -2.46 -14.70
CA VAL A 134 7.31 -2.57 -15.03
C VAL A 134 6.80 -1.36 -15.81
N HIS A 135 7.29 -0.16 -15.49
CA HIS A 135 6.95 1.06 -16.21
C HIS A 135 7.45 1.01 -17.67
N ALA A 136 8.65 0.47 -17.92
CA ALA A 136 9.17 0.25 -19.26
C ALA A 136 8.30 -0.73 -20.08
N ALA A 137 7.59 -1.64 -19.43
CA ALA A 137 6.62 -2.54 -20.07
C ALA A 137 5.21 -1.93 -20.20
N GLY A 138 5.04 -0.64 -19.86
CA GLY A 138 3.74 0.06 -19.92
C GLY A 138 2.79 -0.28 -18.78
N VAL A 139 3.28 -0.89 -17.69
CA VAL A 139 2.49 -1.27 -16.52
C VAL A 139 2.71 -0.30 -15.38
N VAL A 140 1.64 0.08 -14.72
CA VAL A 140 1.66 0.91 -13.50
C VAL A 140 1.16 0.06 -12.34
N HIS A 141 1.86 0.09 -11.21
CA HIS A 141 1.53 -0.74 -10.05
C HIS A 141 0.27 -0.25 -9.30
N ARG A 142 0.11 1.07 -9.13
CA ARG A 142 -1.05 1.77 -8.55
C ARG A 142 -1.35 1.53 -7.07
N ASP A 143 -0.62 0.65 -6.41
CA ASP A 143 -0.84 0.30 -4.99
C ASP A 143 0.48 0.00 -4.26
N VAL A 144 1.50 0.85 -4.49
CA VAL A 144 2.80 0.75 -3.81
C VAL A 144 2.62 1.16 -2.34
N LYS A 145 2.85 0.20 -1.43
CA LYS A 145 2.72 0.38 0.02
C LYS A 145 3.49 -0.71 0.78
N PRO A 146 3.84 -0.53 2.06
CA PRO A 146 4.66 -1.50 2.79
C PRO A 146 4.03 -2.88 2.97
N SER A 147 2.68 -3.01 2.90
CA SER A 147 2.02 -4.32 2.95
C SER A 147 2.18 -5.12 1.65
N ASN A 148 2.46 -4.45 0.52
CA ASN A 148 2.68 -5.04 -0.79
C ASN A 148 4.18 -5.22 -1.11
N VAL A 149 5.05 -5.02 -0.13
CA VAL A 149 6.48 -5.33 -0.20
C VAL A 149 6.76 -6.48 0.74
N LEU A 150 7.19 -7.60 0.19
CA LEU A 150 7.62 -8.78 0.95
C LEU A 150 9.14 -8.70 1.13
N LEU A 151 9.60 -9.06 2.32
CA LEU A 151 11.02 -9.23 2.63
C LEU A 151 11.28 -10.71 2.86
N ASP A 152 12.25 -11.29 2.16
CA ASP A 152 12.66 -12.67 2.41
C ASP A 152 13.49 -12.81 3.69
N GLY A 153 14.02 -14.01 3.93
CA GLY A 153 14.85 -14.31 5.13
C GLY A 153 16.16 -13.53 5.17
N GLU A 154 16.64 -13.01 4.06
CA GLU A 154 17.85 -12.19 3.92
C GLU A 154 17.54 -10.69 3.91
N GLY A 155 16.24 -10.33 3.96
CA GLY A 155 15.77 -8.94 3.90
C GLY A 155 15.70 -8.36 2.50
N SER A 156 15.79 -9.18 1.44
CA SER A 156 15.61 -8.73 0.06
C SER A 156 14.14 -8.40 -0.19
N PRO A 157 13.84 -7.20 -0.77
CA PRO A 157 12.46 -6.79 -1.01
C PRO A 157 11.93 -7.33 -2.35
N TYR A 158 10.65 -7.72 -2.33
CA TYR A 158 9.88 -8.15 -3.50
C TYR A 158 8.56 -7.39 -3.54
N LEU A 159 8.31 -6.67 -4.63
CA LEU A 159 7.05 -5.99 -4.87
C LEU A 159 6.01 -7.01 -5.36
N THR A 160 4.82 -6.98 -4.75
CA THR A 160 3.70 -7.89 -5.07
C THR A 160 2.40 -7.11 -5.18
N ASP A 161 1.34 -7.79 -5.59
CA ASP A 161 -0.01 -7.22 -5.62
C ASP A 161 -0.14 -6.00 -6.52
N PHE A 162 0.32 -6.14 -7.76
CA PHE A 162 0.00 -5.18 -8.81
C PHE A 162 -1.51 -4.91 -8.78
N GLY A 163 -1.90 -3.68 -9.02
CA GLY A 163 -3.29 -3.22 -8.92
C GLY A 163 -4.29 -3.93 -9.85
N ILE A 164 -4.07 -5.25 -10.07
CA ILE A 164 -4.96 -6.15 -10.78
C ILE A 164 -6.41 -6.04 -10.29
N SER A 165 -6.60 -5.56 -9.06
CA SER A 165 -7.92 -5.45 -8.42
C SER A 165 -8.62 -4.11 -8.66
N ARG A 166 -7.98 -3.13 -9.33
CA ARG A 166 -8.57 -1.79 -9.51
C ARG A 166 -8.83 -1.52 -10.98
N PRO A 167 -10.09 -1.43 -11.42
CA PRO A 167 -10.38 -0.93 -12.74
C PRO A 167 -9.83 0.49 -12.86
N PHE A 168 -9.19 0.80 -13.99
CA PHE A 168 -9.03 2.18 -14.43
C PHE A 168 -10.42 2.65 -14.86
N ASP A 169 -11.24 2.99 -13.90
CA ASP A 169 -12.48 3.71 -14.15
C ASP A 169 -12.25 5.14 -13.67
N PRO A 170 -12.12 6.11 -14.58
CA PRO A 170 -12.02 7.52 -14.21
C PRO A 170 -13.30 8.01 -13.48
N GLU A 171 -14.40 7.25 -13.56
CA GLU A 171 -15.65 7.51 -12.85
C GLU A 171 -15.81 6.70 -11.55
N ALA A 172 -14.88 5.78 -11.25
CA ALA A 172 -14.91 5.06 -9.97
C ALA A 172 -14.69 6.07 -8.83
N ARG A 173 -15.81 6.56 -8.33
CA ARG A 173 -15.88 7.32 -7.08
C ARG A 173 -15.09 6.57 -6.02
N VAL A 174 -14.39 7.31 -5.18
CA VAL A 174 -13.77 6.80 -3.95
C VAL A 174 -14.87 6.05 -3.21
N GLU A 175 -14.94 4.73 -3.44
CA GLU A 175 -15.93 3.90 -2.77
C GLU A 175 -15.69 4.02 -1.26
N THR A 176 -16.75 4.35 -0.56
CA THR A 176 -16.83 4.46 0.91
C THR A 176 -16.76 3.10 1.61
N GLY A 177 -16.03 2.13 1.01
CA GLY A 177 -15.69 0.86 1.65
C GLY A 177 -14.47 1.01 2.58
N PRO A 178 -14.19 0.05 3.49
CA PRO A 178 -13.11 0.14 4.45
C PRO A 178 -11.73 -0.01 3.77
N VAL A 179 -11.29 1.00 3.02
CA VAL A 179 -9.96 1.13 2.42
C VAL A 179 -9.01 1.74 3.47
N VAL A 180 -9.10 1.24 4.70
CA VAL A 180 -8.20 1.61 5.78
C VAL A 180 -6.81 1.10 5.42
N GLY A 181 -5.90 2.00 5.07
CA GLY A 181 -4.48 1.73 4.83
C GLY A 181 -3.95 2.05 3.42
N THR A 182 -4.77 2.01 2.36
CA THR A 182 -4.30 2.36 1.01
C THR A 182 -4.29 3.87 0.78
N ALA A 183 -5.24 4.61 1.35
CA ALA A 183 -5.31 6.05 1.21
C ALA A 183 -4.05 6.78 1.72
N ALA A 184 -3.31 6.20 2.67
CA ALA A 184 -2.10 6.80 3.24
C ALA A 184 -0.96 6.98 2.23
N TYR A 185 -0.92 6.18 1.14
CA TYR A 185 0.16 6.21 0.14
C TYR A 185 -0.29 6.73 -1.23
N MET A 186 -1.55 7.03 -1.38
CA MET A 186 -2.15 7.50 -2.64
C MET A 186 -1.51 8.82 -3.09
N ALA A 187 -1.22 8.98 -4.37
CA ALA A 187 -0.71 10.24 -4.92
C ALA A 187 -1.81 11.31 -5.01
N PRO A 188 -1.46 12.61 -5.05
CA PRO A 188 -2.44 13.69 -5.15
C PRO A 188 -3.41 13.55 -6.31
N GLU A 189 -2.91 13.20 -7.50
CA GLU A 189 -3.73 12.98 -8.70
C GLU A 189 -4.71 11.82 -8.53
N GLN A 190 -4.33 10.77 -7.81
CA GLN A 190 -5.22 9.65 -7.48
C GLN A 190 -6.34 10.10 -6.51
N ALA A 191 -5.98 10.90 -5.51
CA ALA A 191 -6.95 11.46 -4.55
C ALA A 191 -7.96 12.39 -5.24
N LEU A 192 -7.55 13.05 -6.32
CA LEU A 192 -8.39 13.91 -7.16
C LEU A 192 -9.16 13.15 -8.26
N GLY A 193 -9.00 11.81 -8.36
CA GLY A 193 -9.65 11.01 -9.39
C GLY A 193 -9.09 11.23 -10.81
N ARG A 194 -7.89 11.82 -10.96
CA ARG A 194 -7.27 12.12 -12.26
C ARG A 194 -6.54 10.93 -12.90
N GLY A 195 -6.60 9.77 -12.25
CA GLY A 195 -5.91 8.56 -12.69
C GLY A 195 -4.61 8.30 -11.94
N ALA A 196 -3.87 7.28 -12.36
CA ALA A 196 -2.58 6.90 -11.80
C ALA A 196 -1.63 6.50 -12.93
N GLY A 197 -0.65 7.34 -13.19
CA GLY A 197 0.49 7.05 -14.06
C GLY A 197 1.70 6.49 -13.29
N PRO A 198 2.83 6.25 -13.98
CA PRO A 198 4.10 5.86 -13.34
C PRO A 198 4.54 6.80 -12.22
N ALA A 199 4.28 8.11 -12.36
CA ALA A 199 4.61 9.12 -11.35
C ALA A 199 3.86 8.92 -10.02
N ALA A 200 2.67 8.30 -10.04
CA ALA A 200 1.94 7.97 -8.83
C ALA A 200 2.64 6.87 -8.02
N ASP A 201 3.22 5.86 -8.69
CA ASP A 201 4.01 4.82 -8.03
C ASP A 201 5.28 5.39 -7.39
N VAL A 202 5.92 6.36 -8.04
CA VAL A 202 7.10 7.06 -7.50
C VAL A 202 6.74 7.87 -6.26
N TYR A 203 5.62 8.57 -6.26
CA TYR A 203 5.11 9.29 -5.09
C TYR A 203 4.87 8.32 -3.92
N SER A 204 4.17 7.22 -4.19
CA SER A 204 3.88 6.19 -3.19
C SER A 204 5.16 5.58 -2.63
N LEU A 205 6.17 5.31 -3.48
CA LEU A 205 7.48 4.84 -3.05
C LEU A 205 8.16 5.86 -2.14
N GLY A 206 8.10 7.16 -2.45
CA GLY A 206 8.61 8.22 -1.59
C GLY A 206 8.01 8.17 -0.18
N LEU A 207 6.68 7.99 -0.07
CA LEU A 207 6.00 7.83 1.22
C LEU A 207 6.38 6.54 1.95
N VAL A 208 6.60 5.43 1.23
CA VAL A 208 7.10 4.16 1.80
C VAL A 208 8.48 4.35 2.40
N LEU A 209 9.37 5.09 1.74
CA LEU A 209 10.72 5.36 2.26
C LEU A 209 10.68 6.28 3.48
N LEU A 210 9.82 7.31 3.48
CA LEU A 210 9.60 8.18 4.65
C LEU A 210 9.11 7.39 5.85
N GLU A 211 8.09 6.54 5.68
CA GLU A 211 7.60 5.68 6.75
C GLU A 211 8.67 4.69 7.22
N SER A 212 9.46 4.15 6.31
CA SER A 212 10.57 3.24 6.67
C SER A 212 11.56 3.89 7.62
N LEU A 213 11.90 5.15 7.40
CA LEU A 213 12.82 5.93 8.26
C LEU A 213 12.16 6.39 9.56
N LYS A 214 10.90 6.84 9.50
CA LYS A 214 10.20 7.47 10.63
C LYS A 214 9.51 6.45 11.53
N GLY A 215 9.12 5.30 11.01
CA GLY A 215 8.31 4.30 11.70
C GLY A 215 6.82 4.67 11.78
N GLU A 216 6.42 5.79 11.21
CA GLU A 216 5.05 6.31 11.24
C GLU A 216 4.60 6.83 9.88
N LEU A 217 3.29 6.81 9.67
CA LEU A 217 2.66 7.32 8.44
C LEU A 217 2.85 8.84 8.33
N GLU A 218 3.23 9.31 7.14
CA GLU A 218 3.29 10.76 6.87
C GLU A 218 1.93 11.43 6.94
N TYR A 219 0.90 10.76 6.41
CA TYR A 219 -0.48 11.22 6.43
C TYR A 219 -1.34 10.22 7.18
N ALA A 220 -1.29 10.31 8.53
CA ALA A 220 -2.13 9.51 9.42
C ALA A 220 -3.56 10.06 9.46
N GLY A 221 -4.53 9.22 9.91
CA GLY A 221 -5.92 9.61 10.08
C GLY A 221 -6.90 8.76 9.28
N ALA A 222 -8.15 9.21 9.22
CA ALA A 222 -9.18 8.56 8.42
C ALA A 222 -8.83 8.65 6.92
N PRO A 223 -9.29 7.71 6.06
CA PRO A 223 -8.90 7.68 4.64
C PRO A 223 -9.11 9.00 3.90
N LEU A 224 -10.21 9.68 4.13
CA LEU A 224 -10.50 10.99 3.51
C LEU A 224 -9.56 12.08 4.05
N GLU A 225 -9.32 12.13 5.35
CA GLU A 225 -8.38 13.09 5.96
C GLU A 225 -6.97 12.90 5.42
N SER A 226 -6.51 11.66 5.38
CA SER A 226 -5.22 11.29 4.81
C SER A 226 -5.12 11.65 3.32
N ALA A 227 -6.17 11.44 2.52
CA ALA A 227 -6.21 11.83 1.11
C ALA A 227 -6.20 13.35 0.92
N LEU A 228 -6.87 14.11 1.78
CA LEU A 228 -6.90 15.56 1.69
C LEU A 228 -5.62 16.22 2.20
N ALA A 229 -5.01 15.68 3.26
CA ALA A 229 -3.81 16.25 3.88
C ALA A 229 -2.67 16.48 2.86
N ARG A 230 -2.45 15.54 1.92
CA ARG A 230 -1.41 15.65 0.87
C ARG A 230 -1.67 16.71 -0.18
N LEU A 231 -2.93 17.17 -0.31
CA LEU A 231 -3.28 18.29 -1.20
C LEU A 231 -2.95 19.65 -0.56
N HIS A 232 -2.76 19.69 0.76
CA HIS A 232 -2.56 20.93 1.52
C HIS A 232 -1.16 21.10 2.07
N ARG A 233 -0.41 20.02 2.28
CA ARG A 233 0.96 20.10 2.76
C ARG A 233 1.87 19.07 2.11
N PRO A 234 3.13 19.43 1.81
CA PRO A 234 4.13 18.43 1.39
C PRO A 234 4.50 17.52 2.58
N PRO A 235 5.09 16.34 2.31
CA PRO A 235 5.65 15.48 3.34
C PRO A 235 6.82 16.17 4.07
N VAL A 236 6.99 15.80 5.34
CA VAL A 236 8.11 16.29 6.15
C VAL A 236 9.30 15.35 5.97
N ILE A 237 10.35 15.85 5.32
CA ILE A 237 11.61 15.12 5.15
C ILE A 237 12.39 15.15 6.48
N PRO A 238 12.83 14.00 7.03
CA PRO A 238 13.62 13.97 8.25
C PRO A 238 14.91 14.77 8.12
N PRO A 239 15.31 15.53 9.14
CA PRO A 239 16.59 16.23 9.14
C PRO A 239 17.76 15.22 9.24
N GLY A 240 18.95 15.63 8.77
CA GLY A 240 20.17 14.82 8.90
C GLY A 240 20.33 13.72 7.85
N LEU A 241 19.47 13.66 6.85
CA LEU A 241 19.69 12.81 5.69
C LEU A 241 20.80 13.36 4.79
N PRO A 242 21.52 12.49 4.04
CA PRO A 242 22.40 12.93 2.97
C PRO A 242 21.65 13.88 2.01
N PRO A 243 22.24 15.01 1.58
CA PRO A 243 21.53 15.99 0.77
C PRO A 243 20.85 15.41 -0.48
N ALA A 244 21.57 14.58 -1.24
CA ALA A 244 21.03 13.94 -2.44
C ALA A 244 19.81 13.05 -2.14
N LEU A 245 19.76 12.39 -0.99
CA LEU A 245 18.60 11.57 -0.59
C LEU A 245 17.43 12.46 -0.16
N ALA A 246 17.69 13.52 0.60
CA ALA A 246 16.65 14.46 1.02
C ALA A 246 16.01 15.15 -0.20
N GLU A 247 16.80 15.58 -1.16
CA GLU A 247 16.35 16.17 -2.43
C GLU A 247 15.56 15.17 -3.25
N LEU A 248 16.03 13.90 -3.35
CA LEU A 248 15.30 12.85 -4.05
C LEU A 248 13.93 12.60 -3.39
N MET A 249 13.88 12.45 -2.07
CA MET A 249 12.61 12.20 -1.36
C MET A 249 11.62 13.36 -1.55
N ALA A 250 12.09 14.59 -1.52
CA ALA A 250 11.28 15.76 -1.81
C ALA A 250 10.76 15.74 -3.25
N ALA A 251 11.63 15.44 -4.23
CA ALA A 251 11.24 15.35 -5.63
C ALA A 251 10.25 14.19 -5.91
N MET A 252 10.47 13.01 -5.32
CA MET A 252 9.54 11.87 -5.45
C MET A 252 8.15 12.22 -4.94
N THR A 253 8.05 13.05 -3.91
CA THR A 253 6.80 13.44 -3.27
C THR A 253 6.30 14.82 -3.68
N ASP A 254 6.76 15.35 -4.82
CA ASP A 254 6.25 16.59 -5.39
C ASP A 254 4.74 16.45 -5.66
N PRO A 255 3.90 17.42 -5.23
CA PRO A 255 2.48 17.41 -5.54
C PRO A 255 2.19 17.45 -7.05
N ASN A 256 3.07 18.05 -7.86
CA ASN A 256 3.00 18.06 -9.31
C ASN A 256 3.63 16.78 -9.88
N GLU A 257 2.83 15.92 -10.51
CA GLU A 257 3.30 14.66 -11.11
C GLU A 257 4.43 14.86 -12.14
N GLY A 258 4.42 15.97 -12.90
CA GLY A 258 5.43 16.30 -13.89
C GLY A 258 6.79 16.73 -13.28
N GLY A 259 6.83 17.06 -11.99
CA GLY A 259 8.07 17.40 -11.27
C GLY A 259 8.78 16.17 -10.68
N ARG A 260 8.14 15.01 -10.67
CA ARG A 260 8.71 13.79 -10.08
C ARG A 260 9.70 13.12 -11.03
N PRO A 261 10.83 12.58 -10.50
CA PRO A 261 11.73 11.75 -11.29
C PRO A 261 11.03 10.45 -11.73
N ASP A 262 11.50 9.84 -12.79
CA ASP A 262 11.10 8.48 -13.11
C ASP A 262 11.75 7.45 -12.16
N ALA A 263 11.26 6.21 -12.19
CA ALA A 263 11.74 5.18 -11.28
C ALA A 263 13.22 4.80 -11.54
N ASP A 264 13.72 4.93 -12.77
CA ASP A 264 15.11 4.67 -13.11
C ASP A 264 16.03 5.77 -12.55
N ALA A 265 15.63 7.03 -12.62
CA ALA A 265 16.35 8.13 -11.96
C ALA A 265 16.39 7.94 -10.44
N CYS A 266 15.26 7.52 -9.82
CA CYS A 266 15.23 7.18 -8.40
C CYS A 266 16.23 6.06 -8.07
N PHE A 267 16.27 5.00 -8.86
CA PHE A 267 17.21 3.89 -8.69
C PHE A 267 18.67 4.36 -8.73
N ARG A 268 19.01 5.18 -9.72
CA ARG A 268 20.39 5.70 -9.88
C ARG A 268 20.83 6.54 -8.69
N VAL A 269 19.96 7.44 -8.20
CA VAL A 269 20.29 8.27 -7.03
C VAL A 269 20.42 7.40 -5.77
N LEU A 270 19.48 6.49 -5.53
CA LEU A 270 19.50 5.62 -4.35
C LEU A 270 20.75 4.72 -4.32
N THR A 271 21.19 4.21 -5.47
CA THR A 271 22.40 3.39 -5.55
C THR A 271 23.70 4.20 -5.39
N ALA A 272 23.65 5.51 -5.62
CA ALA A 272 24.79 6.41 -5.44
C ALA A 272 24.95 6.91 -3.99
N VAL A 273 23.95 6.70 -3.12
CA VAL A 273 24.06 7.06 -1.70
C VAL A 273 25.12 6.18 -1.02
N PRO A 274 26.18 6.76 -0.42
CA PRO A 274 27.21 5.98 0.25
C PRO A 274 26.65 5.19 1.44
N ASP A 275 27.15 3.97 1.62
CA ASP A 275 26.78 3.08 2.74
C ASP A 275 27.20 3.64 4.11
N GLU A 276 28.22 4.47 4.16
CA GLU A 276 28.70 5.17 5.34
C GLU A 276 28.21 6.62 5.31
N VAL A 277 27.21 6.94 6.13
CA VAL A 277 26.97 8.32 6.51
C VAL A 277 28.07 8.65 7.52
N PRO A 278 28.97 9.61 7.25
CA PRO A 278 29.90 10.09 8.25
C PRO A 278 29.09 10.47 9.48
N ALA A 279 29.43 9.94 10.64
CA ALA A 279 28.86 10.41 11.90
C ALA A 279 28.97 11.96 11.90
N PRO A 280 27.92 12.69 12.32
CA PRO A 280 28.03 14.14 12.40
C PRO A 280 29.30 14.45 13.15
N ALA A 281 30.19 15.19 12.51
CA ALA A 281 31.44 15.63 13.13
C ALA A 281 31.03 16.26 14.46
N THR A 282 31.23 15.53 15.54
CA THR A 282 31.20 16.09 16.87
C THR A 282 32.34 17.12 16.84
N THR A 283 31.97 18.38 16.62
CA THR A 283 32.87 19.49 16.86
C THR A 283 33.19 19.37 18.33
N SER A 284 34.27 18.64 18.63
CA SER A 284 34.92 18.70 19.93
C SER A 284 35.43 20.09 20.05
N THR A 285 34.58 21.00 20.54
CA THR A 285 35.03 22.24 21.08
C THR A 285 35.90 21.85 22.27
N SER A 286 37.19 21.74 22.00
CA SER A 286 38.19 21.65 23.05
C SER A 286 38.06 22.91 23.89
N VAL A 287 37.36 22.79 25.00
CA VAL A 287 37.39 23.79 26.07
C VAL A 287 38.80 23.75 26.60
N PRO A 288 39.55 24.88 26.57
CA PRO A 288 40.88 24.93 27.17
C PRO A 288 40.72 24.66 28.67
N ALA A 289 41.35 23.59 29.13
CA ALA A 289 41.50 23.30 30.56
C ALA A 289 42.45 24.32 31.16
N SER A 290 41.92 25.37 31.78
CA SER A 290 42.60 26.18 32.76
C SER A 290 41.61 27.13 33.43
N ALA A 291 40.95 26.63 34.45
CA ALA A 291 40.52 27.44 35.58
C ALA A 291 40.51 26.51 36.80
N SER A 292 41.52 26.65 37.62
CA SER A 292 41.64 26.03 38.94
C SER A 292 40.40 26.37 39.77
N VAL A 293 39.64 25.35 40.13
CA VAL A 293 38.52 25.44 41.08
C VAL A 293 39.12 25.62 42.46
N PRO A 294 38.78 26.65 43.25
CA PRO A 294 39.22 26.76 44.64
C PRO A 294 38.52 25.65 45.47
N GLU A 295 39.32 25.01 46.31
CA GLU A 295 38.93 24.01 47.28
C GLU A 295 37.81 24.48 48.21
N PRO A 296 36.70 23.77 48.40
CA PRO A 296 35.64 24.17 49.31
C PRO A 296 36.09 23.98 50.76
N ALA A 297 35.87 25.04 51.58
CA ALA A 297 36.12 25.06 52.99
C ALA A 297 35.40 23.95 53.77
N PRO A 298 35.94 23.44 54.88
CA PRO A 298 35.41 22.32 55.65
C PRO A 298 34.05 22.71 56.31
N VAL A 299 33.05 21.88 56.12
CA VAL A 299 31.73 21.99 56.74
C VAL A 299 31.82 21.50 58.20
N PRO A 300 31.34 22.27 59.20
CA PRO A 300 31.27 21.81 60.59
C PRO A 300 30.34 20.64 60.79
N PRO A 301 30.61 19.76 61.80
CA PRO A 301 29.81 18.58 62.06
C PRO A 301 28.37 18.89 62.48
N ARG A 302 27.42 18.23 61.88
CA ARG A 302 26.00 18.26 62.29
C ARG A 302 25.81 17.46 63.58
N GLU A 303 25.14 18.09 64.55
CA GLU A 303 24.63 17.43 65.76
C GLU A 303 23.54 16.38 65.47
N PRO A 304 23.49 15.29 66.28
CA PRO A 304 22.49 14.26 66.12
C PRO A 304 21.10 14.72 66.60
N PRO A 305 20.00 14.26 65.97
CA PRO A 305 18.68 14.58 66.39
C PRO A 305 18.26 13.82 67.65
N LEU A 306 17.60 14.49 68.58
CA LEU A 306 17.00 13.98 69.81
C LEU A 306 15.78 13.09 69.51
N PRO A 307 15.52 12.04 70.34
CA PRO A 307 14.41 11.12 70.16
C PRO A 307 13.17 11.61 70.92
N GLY A 308 12.00 11.38 70.32
CA GLY A 308 10.78 11.41 71.14
C GLY A 308 9.56 12.03 70.50
N GLY A 309 8.61 11.20 70.18
CA GLY A 309 7.24 11.65 69.83
C GLY A 309 6.40 10.55 69.22
N ARG A 310 5.70 9.82 70.09
CA ARG A 310 4.80 8.72 69.77
C ARG A 310 3.71 9.09 68.75
N ARG A 311 3.36 8.12 67.92
CA ARG A 311 2.12 7.99 67.11
C ARG A 311 0.88 7.97 68.03
N PRO A 312 -0.29 8.30 67.49
CA PRO A 312 -1.33 7.27 67.49
C PRO A 312 -1.86 6.91 66.10
N ASP A 313 -2.28 5.67 66.06
CA ASP A 313 -2.97 4.98 64.97
C ASP A 313 -4.35 5.60 64.72
N SER A 314 -4.79 5.58 63.48
CA SER A 314 -6.18 5.21 63.15
C SER A 314 -6.42 5.09 61.63
N VAL A 315 -6.75 3.91 61.26
CA VAL A 315 -8.00 3.46 60.64
C VAL A 315 -8.15 3.65 59.15
N SER A 316 -8.02 2.50 58.51
CA SER A 316 -8.71 2.00 57.33
C SER A 316 -10.02 2.68 56.92
N ARG A 317 -10.19 3.00 55.61
CA ARG A 317 -11.40 2.74 54.84
C ARG A 317 -11.17 2.95 53.37
N ARG A 318 -11.22 1.89 52.64
CA ARG A 318 -12.07 1.47 51.49
C ARG A 318 -12.66 2.54 50.58
N SER A 319 -12.43 2.29 49.30
CA SER A 319 -13.37 2.40 48.15
C SER A 319 -13.83 3.78 47.71
N GLY A 320 -13.42 4.16 46.52
CA GLY A 320 -14.07 5.22 45.73
C GLY A 320 -13.82 4.98 44.23
N ARG A 321 -14.82 4.40 43.58
CA ARG A 321 -14.93 4.30 42.11
C ARG A 321 -14.96 5.71 41.53
N ALA A 322 -14.06 6.02 40.60
CA ALA A 322 -14.20 7.20 39.75
C ALA A 322 -14.98 6.80 38.49
N LEU A 323 -16.20 7.35 38.39
CA LEU A 323 -17.01 7.33 37.17
C LEU A 323 -16.46 8.36 36.20
N THR A 324 -16.08 7.90 35.01
CA THR A 324 -15.76 8.78 33.87
C THR A 324 -17.07 9.11 33.17
N ALA A 325 -17.44 10.39 33.17
CA ALA A 325 -18.62 10.91 32.49
C ALA A 325 -18.31 11.01 30.97
N CYS A 326 -19.09 10.28 30.16
CA CYS A 326 -19.21 10.52 28.72
C CYS A 326 -20.13 11.71 28.47
N ALA A 327 -19.61 12.80 27.93
CA ALA A 327 -20.42 13.87 27.37
C ALA A 327 -20.92 13.50 25.99
N ALA A 328 -22.21 13.22 25.86
CA ALA A 328 -22.87 13.06 24.57
C ALA A 328 -23.24 14.45 24.03
N LEU A 329 -22.68 14.80 22.86
CA LEU A 329 -23.10 15.99 22.09
C LEU A 329 -24.24 15.58 21.16
N THR A 330 -25.46 16.01 21.49
CA THR A 330 -26.66 15.88 20.68
C THR A 330 -26.68 17.05 19.68
N VAL A 331 -26.56 16.77 18.38
CA VAL A 331 -26.80 17.75 17.31
C VAL A 331 -28.26 17.64 16.89
N LEU A 332 -28.98 18.71 17.11
CA LEU A 332 -30.37 18.93 16.76
C LEU A 332 -30.49 19.14 15.24
N GLY A 333 -31.10 18.20 14.53
CA GLY A 333 -31.44 18.35 13.13
C GLY A 333 -32.82 18.99 12.98
N ALA A 334 -32.87 20.18 12.36
CA ALA A 334 -34.11 20.82 11.97
C ALA A 334 -34.68 20.20 10.70
N THR A 335 -35.84 19.60 10.81
CA THR A 335 -36.67 19.15 9.69
C THR A 335 -37.46 20.34 9.14
N LEU A 336 -37.21 20.70 7.89
CA LEU A 336 -38.12 21.56 7.11
C LEU A 336 -38.95 20.66 6.20
N THR A 337 -40.20 20.49 6.57
CA THR A 337 -41.25 19.95 5.72
C THR A 337 -41.77 21.06 4.80
N GLY A 338 -41.55 20.89 3.51
CA GLY A 338 -42.19 21.70 2.47
C GLY A 338 -43.08 20.81 1.59
N SER A 339 -44.38 20.85 1.86
CA SER A 339 -45.42 20.23 1.05
C SER A 339 -45.82 21.21 -0.06
N ILE A 340 -45.76 20.81 -1.34
CA ILE A 340 -46.54 21.41 -2.43
C ILE A 340 -46.74 20.31 -3.48
N GLY A 341 -47.95 19.78 -3.62
CA GLY A 341 -48.90 19.98 -4.69
C GLY A 341 -48.59 19.18 -5.94
N ALA A 342 -49.31 18.06 -6.14
CA ALA A 342 -49.52 17.45 -7.44
C ALA A 342 -50.55 18.22 -8.28
N PRO A 343 -50.50 18.18 -9.59
CA PRO A 343 -51.70 18.05 -10.38
C PRO A 343 -51.70 16.82 -11.29
N THR A 344 -52.84 16.14 -11.22
CA THR A 344 -53.38 15.18 -12.19
C THR A 344 -53.71 15.80 -13.51
N ALA A 345 -53.48 15.08 -14.63
CA ALA A 345 -54.31 14.96 -15.83
C ALA A 345 -53.59 14.04 -16.80
N SER A 346 -54.14 12.88 -17.08
CA SER A 346 -55.06 12.49 -18.17
C SER A 346 -54.52 12.70 -19.58
N GLY A 347 -54.36 11.57 -20.31
CA GLY A 347 -54.82 11.56 -21.68
C GLY A 347 -53.79 11.21 -22.74
N GLU A 348 -54.09 10.05 -23.37
CA GLU A 348 -53.92 9.79 -24.81
C GLU A 348 -52.63 9.21 -25.37
N THR A 349 -52.72 7.92 -25.62
CA THR A 349 -52.06 7.23 -26.76
C THR A 349 -52.64 7.72 -28.08
N PRO A 350 -51.87 7.81 -29.19
CA PRO A 350 -51.97 6.75 -30.16
C PRO A 350 -50.67 6.35 -30.92
N THR A 351 -50.59 5.03 -31.17
CA THR A 351 -50.15 4.31 -32.38
C THR A 351 -49.56 5.09 -33.55
N ARG A 352 -48.38 4.69 -34.00
CA ARG A 352 -48.06 4.27 -35.38
C ARG A 352 -46.55 4.07 -35.60
N SER A 353 -46.14 2.84 -35.88
CA SER A 353 -45.08 2.54 -36.84
C SER A 353 -45.65 2.86 -38.27
N PRO A 354 -44.84 3.12 -39.28
CA PRO A 354 -43.85 2.24 -39.84
C PRO A 354 -42.65 2.94 -40.57
N HIS A 355 -41.65 2.21 -40.91
CA HIS A 355 -40.94 2.12 -42.20
C HIS A 355 -39.44 2.01 -42.03
N ARG A 356 -39.02 0.80 -42.33
CA ARG A 356 -37.68 0.45 -42.81
C ARG A 356 -37.53 0.91 -44.25
N PRO A 357 -36.35 1.33 -44.73
CA PRO A 357 -35.87 0.84 -46.02
C PRO A 357 -34.53 0.06 -45.87
N ALA A 358 -34.53 -1.04 -46.58
CA ALA A 358 -33.36 -1.85 -46.91
C ALA A 358 -32.43 -1.07 -47.84
N ILE A 359 -31.15 -1.16 -47.66
CA ILE A 359 -30.15 -0.78 -48.66
C ILE A 359 -29.19 -1.96 -48.90
N ALA A 360 -29.10 -2.25 -50.17
CA ALA A 360 -28.50 -3.33 -50.88
C ALA A 360 -27.00 -3.55 -50.62
N SER A 361 -26.58 -4.82 -50.70
CA SER A 361 -25.20 -5.26 -50.90
C SER A 361 -24.75 -5.02 -52.34
N PRO A 362 -23.52 -4.61 -52.61
CA PRO A 362 -22.92 -4.71 -53.94
C PRO A 362 -22.16 -6.04 -54.13
N PRO A 363 -21.94 -6.44 -55.43
CA PRO A 363 -21.60 -7.82 -55.78
C PRO A 363 -20.11 -8.14 -55.76
N LEU A 364 -19.87 -9.44 -55.66
CA LEU A 364 -18.58 -10.13 -55.82
C LEU A 364 -17.95 -9.79 -57.20
N GLY A 365 -16.73 -9.24 -57.15
CA GLY A 365 -15.85 -9.14 -58.28
C GLY A 365 -14.84 -10.32 -58.26
N THR A 366 -15.00 -11.20 -59.21
CA THR A 366 -14.01 -12.22 -59.60
C THR A 366 -12.77 -11.57 -60.19
N ALA A 367 -11.60 -11.83 -59.64
CA ALA A 367 -10.33 -11.56 -60.32
C ALA A 367 -9.49 -12.83 -60.39
N THR A 368 -9.18 -13.12 -61.62
CA THR A 368 -8.52 -14.21 -62.25
C THR A 368 -7.06 -14.39 -61.78
N VAL A 369 -6.70 -15.63 -61.56
CA VAL A 369 -5.33 -16.12 -61.40
C VAL A 369 -4.63 -16.14 -62.75
N SER A 370 -3.36 -15.69 -62.81
CA SER A 370 -2.42 -16.17 -63.80
C SER A 370 -1.01 -16.24 -63.20
N PRO A 371 -0.29 -17.34 -63.41
CA PRO A 371 1.04 -17.55 -62.91
C PRO A 371 2.10 -17.06 -63.91
N SER A 372 3.22 -16.51 -63.44
CA SER A 372 4.41 -16.32 -64.23
C SER A 372 5.58 -17.02 -63.56
N LEU A 373 6.08 -17.99 -64.29
CA LEU A 373 7.36 -18.69 -64.15
C LEU A 373 8.51 -17.74 -64.60
N GLY A 374 9.68 -17.95 -64.01
CA GLY A 374 10.95 -17.69 -64.68
C GLY A 374 11.93 -16.83 -63.90
N ASN A 375 12.88 -17.32 -63.37
CA ASN A 375 14.32 -17.63 -63.42
C ASN A 375 14.92 -17.58 -62.05
#